data_7f5242e89437bce7a70db89ba50d4ef2
#
_entry.id   7f5242e89437bce7a70db89ba50d4ef2
#
_cell.length_a   1.000
_cell.length_b   1.000
_cell.length_c   1.000
_cell.angle_alpha   90.00
_cell.angle_beta   90.00
_cell.angle_gamma   90.00
#
_symmetry.space_group_name_H-M   'P 1'
#
loop_
_entity.id
_entity.type
_entity.pdbx_description
1 polymer ?
#
loop_
_entity_poly.entity_id
_entity_poly.type
_entity_poly.pdbx_seq_one_letter_code
_entity_poly.pdbx_strand_id
1 'polypeptide(L)'
;YSRNLMCPSSGISYPNPEPNNFSFNSPKGACPCCNGLGTVNEINLQKIIPNPKSSIKNGGFAPLGEYKSSWIFKQLEIIAQKYDFKITDAIETIPQEAMDMILYGGNEKFSVVSKVMGITKDYKIDFEGISNFIKNQYDNSDSASIKRWAKEFMDENDCPECEGTRLRKE
;
A
#
# COMPACT_ATOMS: atom_id res chain seq x y z
N TYR A 1 -37.96 9.90 -28.52
CA TYR A 1 -36.92 8.95 -28.06
C TYR A 1 -36.05 8.55 -29.25
N SER A 2 -34.73 8.77 -29.16
CA SER A 2 -33.79 8.41 -30.22
C SER A 2 -33.52 6.89 -30.22
N ARG A 3 -33.67 6.24 -31.39
CA ARG A 3 -33.26 4.83 -31.57
C ARG A 3 -31.76 4.61 -31.41
N ASN A 4 -30.95 5.67 -31.50
CA ASN A 4 -29.53 5.60 -31.53
C ASN A 4 -28.84 5.93 -30.19
N LEU A 5 -29.61 5.89 -29.07
CA LEU A 5 -29.15 6.21 -27.72
C LEU A 5 -28.30 7.52 -27.68
N MET A 6 -28.64 8.49 -28.53
CA MET A 6 -27.97 9.77 -28.62
C MET A 6 -28.81 10.86 -27.95
N CYS A 7 -28.19 11.65 -27.09
CA CYS A 7 -28.83 12.84 -26.54
C CYS A 7 -28.84 13.96 -27.59
N PRO A 8 -30.03 14.44 -28.02
CA PRO A 8 -30.12 15.46 -29.09
C PRO A 8 -29.60 16.84 -28.66
N SER A 9 -29.52 17.11 -27.36
CA SER A 9 -29.06 18.41 -26.84
C SER A 9 -27.53 18.44 -26.58
N SER A 10 -26.92 17.32 -26.18
CA SER A 10 -25.48 17.26 -25.88
C SER A 10 -24.65 16.57 -26.95
N GLY A 11 -25.28 15.87 -27.91
CA GLY A 11 -24.60 15.08 -28.92
C GLY A 11 -23.90 13.80 -28.41
N ILE A 12 -24.02 13.52 -27.11
CA ILE A 12 -23.43 12.31 -26.50
C ILE A 12 -24.26 11.11 -26.98
N SER A 13 -23.56 10.11 -27.54
CA SER A 13 -24.17 8.83 -27.90
C SER A 13 -23.55 7.70 -27.09
N TYR A 14 -24.43 6.81 -26.63
CA TYR A 14 -24.00 5.60 -25.92
C TYR A 14 -24.05 4.40 -26.87
N PRO A 15 -23.10 3.47 -26.77
CA PRO A 15 -23.17 2.23 -27.52
C PRO A 15 -24.41 1.42 -27.10
N ASN A 16 -24.91 0.58 -28.02
CA ASN A 16 -26.01 -0.31 -27.70
C ASN A 16 -25.60 -1.21 -26.53
N PRO A 17 -26.41 -1.28 -25.46
CA PRO A 17 -26.10 -2.13 -24.33
C PRO A 17 -26.15 -3.61 -24.74
N GLU A 18 -25.05 -4.31 -24.47
CA GLU A 18 -24.95 -5.75 -24.64
C GLU A 18 -25.15 -6.45 -23.28
N PRO A 19 -25.62 -7.71 -23.22
CA PRO A 19 -25.77 -8.44 -21.96
C PRO A 19 -24.47 -8.47 -21.13
N ASN A 20 -23.31 -8.48 -21.79
CA ASN A 20 -22.00 -8.47 -21.14
C ASN A 20 -21.69 -7.17 -20.39
N ASN A 21 -22.35 -6.06 -20.72
CA ASN A 21 -22.17 -4.77 -20.02
C ASN A 21 -22.82 -4.80 -18.62
N PHE A 22 -23.76 -5.71 -18.40
CA PHE A 22 -24.44 -5.90 -17.11
C PHE A 22 -23.91 -7.09 -16.32
N SER A 23 -22.82 -7.67 -16.76
CA SER A 23 -22.20 -8.83 -16.11
C SER A 23 -20.91 -8.43 -15.39
N PHE A 24 -20.88 -8.58 -14.07
CA PHE A 24 -19.68 -8.34 -13.28
C PHE A 24 -18.57 -9.41 -13.52
N ASN A 25 -18.86 -10.49 -14.21
CA ASN A 25 -17.90 -11.49 -14.66
C ASN A 25 -17.35 -11.20 -16.06
N SER A 26 -17.82 -10.15 -16.73
CA SER A 26 -17.33 -9.72 -18.03
C SER A 26 -16.42 -8.51 -17.88
N PRO A 27 -15.28 -8.44 -18.58
CA PRO A 27 -14.43 -7.25 -18.58
C PRO A 27 -15.13 -5.98 -19.08
N LYS A 28 -16.22 -6.14 -19.86
CA LYS A 28 -17.03 -5.03 -20.34
C LYS A 28 -17.92 -4.43 -19.26
N GLY A 29 -18.45 -5.26 -18.35
CA GLY A 29 -19.41 -4.85 -17.32
C GLY A 29 -18.80 -4.76 -15.93
N ALA A 30 -17.68 -5.46 -15.65
CA ALA A 30 -17.02 -5.42 -14.36
C ALA A 30 -16.46 -4.02 -14.04
N CYS A 31 -16.60 -3.60 -12.80
CA CYS A 31 -15.94 -2.41 -12.30
C CYS A 31 -14.40 -2.58 -12.44
N PRO A 32 -13.69 -1.65 -13.09
CA PRO A 32 -12.26 -1.78 -13.33
C PRO A 32 -11.43 -1.66 -12.04
N CYS A 33 -11.94 -0.97 -11.02
CA CYS A 33 -11.26 -0.79 -9.74
C CYS A 33 -11.19 -2.10 -8.95
N CYS A 34 -12.33 -2.80 -8.80
CA CYS A 34 -12.41 -4.03 -8.02
C CYS A 34 -12.48 -5.31 -8.88
N ASN A 35 -12.37 -5.21 -10.19
CA ASN A 35 -12.50 -6.32 -11.14
C ASN A 35 -13.78 -7.17 -10.93
N GLY A 36 -14.89 -6.51 -10.59
CA GLY A 36 -16.17 -7.16 -10.34
C GLY A 36 -16.32 -7.83 -8.98
N LEU A 37 -15.37 -7.63 -8.05
CA LEU A 37 -15.44 -8.17 -6.69
C LEU A 37 -16.42 -7.39 -5.80
N GLY A 38 -16.57 -6.10 -6.05
CA GLY A 38 -17.41 -5.20 -5.24
C GLY A 38 -16.68 -4.61 -4.03
N THR A 39 -15.57 -5.21 -3.64
CA THR A 39 -14.74 -4.78 -2.51
C THR A 39 -13.29 -4.57 -2.92
N VAL A 40 -12.57 -3.78 -2.15
CA VAL A 40 -11.13 -3.56 -2.27
C VAL A 40 -10.46 -3.79 -0.91
N ASN A 41 -9.22 -4.28 -0.94
CA ASN A 41 -8.43 -4.43 0.28
C ASN A 41 -7.53 -3.21 0.44
N GLU A 42 -7.68 -2.52 1.56
CA GLU A 42 -6.89 -1.34 1.91
C GLU A 42 -6.02 -1.61 3.13
N ILE A 43 -4.82 -1.06 3.14
CA ILE A 43 -3.88 -1.19 4.25
C ILE A 43 -4.46 -0.52 5.50
N ASN A 44 -4.49 -1.27 6.62
CA ASN A 44 -4.83 -0.73 7.92
C ASN A 44 -3.57 -0.50 8.76
N LEU A 45 -3.24 0.76 9.00
CA LEU A 45 -2.07 1.15 9.77
C LEU A 45 -2.11 0.67 11.23
N GLN A 46 -3.29 0.53 11.82
CA GLN A 46 -3.44 0.00 13.18
C GLN A 46 -3.06 -1.48 13.27
N LYS A 47 -3.26 -2.23 12.19
CA LYS A 47 -2.81 -3.63 12.11
C LYS A 47 -1.31 -3.74 11.86
N ILE A 48 -0.71 -2.76 11.17
CA ILE A 48 0.74 -2.68 10.96
C ILE A 48 1.43 -2.27 12.26
N ILE A 49 0.87 -1.30 13.00
CA ILE A 49 1.42 -0.77 14.25
C ILE A 49 0.38 -1.00 15.38
N PRO A 50 0.26 -2.21 15.89
CA PRO A 50 -0.76 -2.52 16.90
C PRO A 50 -0.47 -1.84 18.24
N ASN A 51 0.81 -1.56 18.52
CA ASN A 51 1.22 -0.87 19.74
C ASN A 51 2.28 0.20 19.44
N PRO A 52 1.89 1.48 19.34
CA PRO A 52 2.82 2.57 19.03
C PRO A 52 3.87 2.83 20.10
N LYS A 53 3.68 2.33 21.32
CA LYS A 53 4.67 2.39 22.41
C LYS A 53 5.79 1.35 22.28
N SER A 54 5.61 0.36 21.42
CA SER A 54 6.64 -0.61 21.10
C SER A 54 7.69 0.02 20.18
N SER A 55 8.90 -0.54 20.19
CA SER A 55 9.99 -0.10 19.30
C SER A 55 10.09 -0.97 18.06
N ILE A 56 10.74 -0.46 17.00
CA ILE A 56 11.04 -1.23 15.79
C ILE A 56 11.78 -2.52 16.16
N LYS A 57 12.74 -2.42 17.08
CA LYS A 57 13.55 -3.56 17.53
C LYS A 57 12.71 -4.66 18.18
N ASN A 58 11.67 -4.27 18.92
CA ASN A 58 10.79 -5.19 19.66
C ASN A 58 9.53 -5.60 18.86
N GLY A 59 9.58 -5.52 17.54
CA GLY A 59 8.47 -5.94 16.69
C GLY A 59 7.30 -4.96 16.61
N GLY A 60 7.54 -3.67 16.83
CA GLY A 60 6.50 -2.65 16.77
C GLY A 60 5.81 -2.52 15.40
N PHE A 61 6.50 -2.96 14.33
CA PHE A 61 5.87 -3.22 13.03
C PHE A 61 5.52 -4.70 12.92
N ALA A 62 4.26 -5.05 13.11
CA ALA A 62 3.80 -6.44 13.11
C ALA A 62 4.20 -7.25 11.87
N PRO A 63 4.17 -6.69 10.63
CA PRO A 63 4.60 -7.42 9.43
C PRO A 63 6.08 -7.81 9.42
N LEU A 64 6.93 -7.07 10.11
CA LEU A 64 8.37 -7.32 10.15
C LEU A 64 8.76 -8.23 11.31
N GLY A 65 7.97 -8.22 12.39
CA GLY A 65 8.28 -8.91 13.63
C GLY A 65 9.47 -8.28 14.37
N GLU A 66 10.09 -9.07 15.26
CA GLU A 66 11.28 -8.64 16.00
C GLU A 66 12.50 -8.45 15.09
N TYR A 67 13.44 -7.65 15.57
CA TYR A 67 14.69 -7.34 14.85
C TYR A 67 15.43 -8.61 14.40
N LYS A 68 15.76 -8.63 13.12
CA LYS A 68 16.58 -9.65 12.48
C LYS A 68 17.67 -8.97 11.65
N SER A 69 18.82 -9.62 11.50
CA SER A 69 19.89 -9.13 10.62
C SER A 69 19.52 -9.32 9.13
N SER A 70 18.43 -8.68 8.70
CA SER A 70 17.94 -8.71 7.32
C SER A 70 18.14 -7.37 6.63
N TRP A 71 18.07 -7.37 5.29
CA TRP A 71 18.25 -6.17 4.48
C TRP A 71 17.24 -5.07 4.87
N ILE A 72 16.00 -5.43 5.17
CA ILE A 72 14.95 -4.48 5.53
C ILE A 72 15.28 -3.71 6.83
N PHE A 73 15.78 -4.39 7.85
CA PHE A 73 16.20 -3.74 9.10
C PHE A 73 17.43 -2.86 8.93
N LYS A 74 18.35 -3.22 8.02
CA LYS A 74 19.49 -2.33 7.69
C LYS A 74 19.01 -1.04 7.03
N GLN A 75 17.99 -1.10 6.16
CA GLN A 75 17.39 0.11 5.59
C GLN A 75 16.71 0.96 6.66
N LEU A 76 15.99 0.35 7.59
CA LEU A 76 15.38 1.04 8.73
C LEU A 76 16.42 1.72 9.64
N GLU A 77 17.57 1.09 9.87
CA GLU A 77 18.67 1.69 10.62
C GLU A 77 19.25 2.92 9.90
N ILE A 78 19.35 2.88 8.58
CA ILE A 78 19.82 4.01 7.78
C ILE A 78 18.80 5.16 7.83
N ILE A 79 17.50 4.86 7.72
CA ILE A 79 16.43 5.84 7.88
C ILE A 79 16.47 6.45 9.29
N ALA A 80 16.67 5.63 10.32
CA ALA A 80 16.81 6.08 11.69
C ALA A 80 17.97 7.07 11.88
N GLN A 81 19.12 6.79 11.25
CA GLN A 81 20.28 7.70 11.29
C GLN A 81 20.01 9.01 10.57
N LYS A 82 19.28 8.99 9.44
CA LYS A 82 18.92 10.20 8.67
C LYS A 82 18.04 11.13 9.48
N TYR A 83 17.03 10.60 10.16
CA TYR A 83 16.03 11.37 10.89
C TYR A 83 16.33 11.50 12.40
N ASP A 84 17.54 11.11 12.83
CA ASP A 84 18.06 11.23 14.21
C ASP A 84 17.19 10.56 15.29
N PHE A 85 16.64 9.39 14.98
CA PHE A 85 15.97 8.51 15.94
C PHE A 85 16.67 7.15 16.03
N LYS A 86 16.29 6.33 17.00
CA LYS A 86 16.85 4.98 17.19
C LYS A 86 15.75 3.93 16.97
N ILE A 87 16.14 2.77 16.42
CA ILE A 87 15.24 1.63 16.26
C ILE A 87 14.71 1.07 17.60
N THR A 88 15.32 1.51 18.73
CA THR A 88 14.90 1.19 20.09
C THR A 88 13.87 2.16 20.64
N ASP A 89 13.67 3.30 20.00
CA ASP A 89 12.71 4.31 20.45
C ASP A 89 11.29 3.86 20.15
N ALA A 90 10.31 4.34 20.93
CA ALA A 90 8.90 4.03 20.68
C ALA A 90 8.46 4.58 19.33
N ILE A 91 7.65 3.84 18.59
CA ILE A 91 7.19 4.24 17.26
C ILE A 91 6.47 5.59 17.31
N GLU A 92 5.73 5.88 18.38
CA GLU A 92 5.03 7.16 18.56
C GLU A 92 5.95 8.39 18.65
N THR A 93 7.25 8.18 18.94
CA THR A 93 8.25 9.26 19.03
C THR A 93 8.99 9.50 17.72
N ILE A 94 8.78 8.65 16.71
CA ILE A 94 9.43 8.77 15.40
C ILE A 94 8.85 9.97 14.65
N PRO A 95 9.69 10.83 14.05
CA PRO A 95 9.22 11.95 13.23
C PRO A 95 8.29 11.47 12.11
N GLN A 96 7.25 12.28 11.79
CA GLN A 96 6.26 11.93 10.77
C GLN A 96 6.90 11.68 9.40
N GLU A 97 7.89 12.47 9.01
CA GLU A 97 8.61 12.29 7.74
C GLU A 97 9.33 10.94 7.65
N ALA A 98 9.92 10.50 8.78
CA ALA A 98 10.54 9.19 8.86
C ALA A 98 9.50 8.07 8.81
N MET A 99 8.36 8.28 9.47
CA MET A 99 7.24 7.33 9.43
C MET A 99 6.68 7.17 8.03
N ASP A 100 6.51 8.27 7.29
CA ASP A 100 6.04 8.24 5.90
C ASP A 100 7.03 7.49 5.00
N MET A 101 8.34 7.70 5.20
CA MET A 101 9.38 6.95 4.50
C MET A 101 9.33 5.45 4.84
N ILE A 102 9.10 5.09 6.08
CA ILE A 102 9.01 3.69 6.53
C ILE A 102 7.75 3.01 5.97
N LEU A 103 6.63 3.71 5.98
CA LEU A 103 5.34 3.14 5.56
C LEU A 103 5.19 3.09 4.04
N TYR A 104 5.54 4.17 3.36
CA TYR A 104 5.26 4.34 1.92
C TYR A 104 6.51 4.26 1.05
N GLY A 105 7.67 4.28 1.68
CA GLY A 105 8.94 4.16 0.99
C GLY A 105 9.44 5.45 0.38
N GLY A 106 10.59 5.34 -0.26
CA GLY A 106 11.23 6.42 -1.01
C GLY A 106 12.51 5.94 -1.66
N ASN A 107 12.88 6.61 -2.74
CA ASN A 107 14.12 6.37 -3.46
C ASN A 107 14.99 7.62 -3.37
N GLU A 108 15.71 7.74 -2.27
CA GLU A 108 16.57 8.89 -2.01
C GLU A 108 18.03 8.46 -1.84
N LYS A 109 18.91 9.31 -2.36
CA LYS A 109 20.34 9.23 -2.05
C LYS A 109 20.65 10.26 -0.98
N PHE A 110 21.24 9.84 0.11
CA PHE A 110 21.69 10.77 1.12
C PHE A 110 23.00 10.30 1.76
N SER A 111 23.74 11.27 2.27
CA SER A 111 25.00 11.05 2.93
C SER A 111 24.79 11.08 4.43
N VAL A 112 25.16 10.00 5.12
CA VAL A 112 25.12 9.95 6.58
C VAL A 112 26.55 10.10 7.09
N VAL A 113 26.75 11.08 7.95
CA VAL A 113 28.05 11.25 8.65
C VAL A 113 28.07 10.28 9.82
N SER A 114 29.00 9.33 9.78
CA SER A 114 29.24 8.44 10.91
C SER A 114 29.76 9.24 12.11
N LYS A 115 28.96 9.30 13.17
CA LYS A 115 29.32 10.01 14.41
C LYS A 115 30.58 9.42 15.09
N VAL A 116 30.97 8.19 14.73
CA VAL A 116 32.11 7.48 15.37
C VAL A 116 33.45 7.75 14.68
N MET A 117 33.45 8.01 13.37
CA MET A 117 34.69 8.15 12.57
C MET A 117 34.77 9.46 11.76
N GLY A 118 33.73 10.30 11.77
CA GLY A 118 33.70 11.51 10.93
C GLY A 118 33.69 11.24 9.43
N ILE A 119 33.49 9.98 9.01
CA ILE A 119 33.48 9.57 7.61
C ILE A 119 32.07 9.70 7.09
N THR A 120 31.90 10.50 6.04
CA THR A 120 30.65 10.58 5.29
C THR A 120 30.53 9.34 4.41
N LYS A 121 29.46 8.59 4.58
CA LYS A 121 29.11 7.49 3.67
C LYS A 121 27.82 7.82 2.94
N ASP A 122 27.87 7.65 1.64
CA ASP A 122 26.69 7.79 0.80
C ASP A 122 25.89 6.49 0.83
N TYR A 123 24.63 6.60 1.22
CA TYR A 123 23.67 5.51 1.16
C TYR A 123 22.61 5.80 0.11
N LYS A 124 22.30 4.79 -0.67
CA LYS A 124 21.11 4.80 -1.52
C LYS A 124 20.03 4.03 -0.78
N ILE A 125 18.97 4.71 -0.38
CA ILE A 125 17.74 4.04 0.06
C ILE A 125 16.88 3.81 -1.18
N ASP A 126 16.58 2.54 -1.39
CA ASP A 126 15.58 2.06 -2.35
C ASP A 126 14.61 1.19 -1.54
N PHE A 127 13.84 1.87 -0.71
CA PHE A 127 12.92 1.22 0.21
C PHE A 127 11.49 1.44 -0.27
N GLU A 128 10.83 0.36 -0.64
CA GLU A 128 9.46 0.43 -1.15
C GLU A 128 8.41 0.81 -0.10
N GLY A 129 8.75 0.70 1.18
CA GLY A 129 7.85 0.93 2.31
C GLY A 129 7.06 -0.32 2.70
N ILE A 130 6.73 -0.40 3.98
CA ILE A 130 6.04 -1.58 4.54
C ILE A 130 4.66 -1.77 3.91
N SER A 131 3.91 -0.69 3.71
CA SER A 131 2.57 -0.74 3.12
C SER A 131 2.60 -1.22 1.68
N ASN A 132 3.52 -0.69 0.87
CA ASN A 132 3.69 -1.11 -0.52
C ASN A 132 4.21 -2.55 -0.62
N PHE A 133 5.11 -2.95 0.28
CA PHE A 133 5.58 -4.33 0.36
C PHE A 133 4.43 -5.30 0.62
N ILE A 134 3.56 -5.03 1.61
CA ILE A 134 2.40 -5.87 1.90
C ILE A 134 1.46 -5.96 0.70
N LYS A 135 1.18 -4.82 0.06
CA LYS A 135 0.32 -4.75 -1.13
C LYS A 135 0.90 -5.54 -2.30
N ASN A 136 2.19 -5.39 -2.56
CA ASN A 136 2.90 -6.17 -3.59
C ASN A 136 2.85 -7.68 -3.32
N GLN A 137 3.01 -8.09 -2.06
CA GLN A 137 2.89 -9.51 -1.69
C GLN A 137 1.46 -10.03 -1.88
N TYR A 138 0.45 -9.21 -1.63
CA TYR A 138 -0.93 -9.57 -1.86
C TYR A 138 -1.27 -9.71 -3.34
N ASP A 139 -0.86 -8.73 -4.16
CA ASP A 139 -1.23 -8.65 -5.57
C ASP A 139 -0.43 -9.64 -6.45
N ASN A 140 0.87 -9.77 -6.20
CA ASN A 140 1.82 -10.43 -7.10
C ASN A 140 2.31 -11.80 -6.62
N SER A 141 2.01 -12.22 -5.39
CA SER A 141 2.43 -13.54 -4.92
C SER A 141 1.51 -14.65 -5.44
N ASP A 142 2.08 -15.75 -5.91
CA ASP A 142 1.33 -16.95 -6.26
C ASP A 142 1.00 -17.82 -5.04
N SER A 143 1.62 -17.54 -3.90
CA SER A 143 1.44 -18.30 -2.67
C SER A 143 0.21 -17.87 -1.90
N ALA A 144 -0.75 -18.80 -1.72
CA ALA A 144 -1.95 -18.56 -0.93
C ALA A 144 -1.66 -18.20 0.54
N SER A 145 -0.56 -18.71 1.11
CA SER A 145 -0.13 -18.42 2.48
C SER A 145 0.36 -16.98 2.60
N ILE A 146 1.11 -16.48 1.62
CA ILE A 146 1.59 -15.09 1.59
C ILE A 146 0.42 -14.12 1.40
N LYS A 147 -0.51 -14.43 0.49
CA LYS A 147 -1.73 -13.61 0.31
C LYS A 147 -2.58 -13.55 1.59
N ARG A 148 -2.71 -14.67 2.30
CA ARG A 148 -3.44 -14.71 3.58
C ARG A 148 -2.73 -13.87 4.64
N TRP A 149 -1.41 -14.00 4.75
CA TRP A 149 -0.59 -13.19 5.64
C TRP A 149 -0.73 -11.69 5.33
N ALA A 150 -0.63 -11.29 4.07
CA ALA A 150 -0.78 -9.88 3.67
C ALA A 150 -2.19 -9.35 3.98
N LYS A 151 -3.23 -10.18 3.78
CA LYS A 151 -4.63 -9.82 4.08
C LYS A 151 -4.86 -9.55 5.60
N GLU A 152 -4.05 -10.11 6.49
CA GLU A 152 -4.13 -9.83 7.94
C GLU A 152 -3.89 -8.34 8.27
N PHE A 153 -3.13 -7.62 7.44
CA PHE A 153 -2.81 -6.20 7.60
C PHE A 153 -3.70 -5.27 6.78
N MET A 154 -4.73 -5.81 6.17
CA MET A 154 -5.68 -5.08 5.33
C MET A 154 -7.09 -5.16 5.92
N ASP A 155 -7.91 -4.19 5.55
CA ASP A 155 -9.36 -4.22 5.72
C ASP A 155 -10.04 -4.33 4.36
N GLU A 156 -11.12 -5.08 4.32
CA GLU A 156 -11.96 -5.21 3.14
C GLU A 156 -13.06 -4.16 3.21
N ASN A 157 -13.02 -3.19 2.30
CA ASN A 157 -13.98 -2.11 2.20
C ASN A 157 -14.76 -2.21 0.90
N ASP A 158 -15.95 -1.64 0.87
CA ASP A 158 -16.69 -1.51 -0.37
C ASP A 158 -15.89 -0.70 -1.39
N CYS A 159 -15.92 -1.15 -2.65
CA CYS A 159 -15.19 -0.48 -3.71
C CYS A 159 -15.69 0.97 -3.86
N PRO A 160 -14.81 1.99 -3.78
CA PRO A 160 -15.21 3.40 -3.84
C PRO A 160 -15.79 3.80 -5.20
N GLU A 161 -15.44 3.09 -6.28
CA GLU A 161 -16.00 3.36 -7.60
C GLU A 161 -17.40 2.81 -7.78
N CYS A 162 -17.61 1.54 -7.49
CA CYS A 162 -18.89 0.89 -7.74
C CYS A 162 -19.80 0.80 -6.50
N GLU A 163 -19.31 1.20 -5.32
CA GLU A 163 -20.07 1.16 -4.06
C GLU A 163 -20.72 -0.22 -3.80
N GLY A 164 -19.95 -1.27 -4.07
CA GLY A 164 -20.38 -2.66 -3.88
C GLY A 164 -21.23 -3.25 -5.02
N THR A 165 -21.64 -2.47 -6.02
CA THR A 165 -22.50 -2.94 -7.13
C THR A 165 -21.77 -3.90 -8.09
N ARG A 166 -20.42 -3.94 -8.07
CA ARG A 166 -19.53 -4.74 -8.90
C ARG A 166 -19.52 -4.36 -10.39
N LEU A 167 -20.37 -3.46 -10.80
CA LEU A 167 -20.50 -3.03 -12.19
C LEU A 167 -19.78 -1.72 -12.43
N ARG A 168 -19.35 -1.53 -13.66
CA ARG A 168 -18.79 -0.27 -14.14
C ARG A 168 -19.86 0.81 -14.10
N LYS A 169 -19.53 1.97 -13.55
CA LYS A 169 -20.31 3.19 -13.76
C LYS A 169 -19.99 3.73 -15.15
N GLU A 170 -21.00 3.95 -16.00
CA GLU A 170 -20.85 4.53 -17.35
C GLU A 170 -20.64 6.05 -17.28
#